data_f1b40c25eb4211024ab26c084f1f3254
#
_entry.id   f1b40c25eb4211024ab26c084f1f3254
#
_cell.length_a   1.000
_cell.length_b   1.000
_cell.length_c   1.000
_cell.angle_alpha   90.00
_cell.angle_beta   90.00
_cell.angle_gamma   90.00
#
_symmetry.space_group_name_H-M   'P 1'
#
loop_
_entity.id
_entity.type
_entity.pdbx_description
1 polymer ?
#
loop_
_entity_poly.entity_id
_entity_poly.type
_entity_poly.pdbx_seq_one_letter_code
_entity_poly.pdbx_strand_id
1 'polypeptide(L)'
;LVEWRSKKILVDSAHNPSAAKALAHERERWASQESGVTWILGIQKQKDFITIIKTLIKPQDTVFLVPVLGQVYWTLNDIKKDSSINYKNIIEFESLISALNCLENLDKWPSCNPVLTGSIFLVSEFIQLTRSKINS
;
A
#
# COMPACT_ATOMS: atom_id res chain seq x y z
N LEU A 1 2.05 11.52 7.95
CA LEU A 1 2.65 10.34 8.57
C LEU A 1 1.87 9.91 9.80
N VAL A 2 1.66 8.62 9.93
CA VAL A 2 0.97 8.03 11.08
C VAL A 2 1.93 7.05 11.76
N GLU A 3 1.92 7.05 13.09
CA GLU A 3 2.79 6.17 13.87
C GLU A 3 2.18 4.79 14.03
N TRP A 4 2.98 3.76 13.77
CA TRP A 4 2.65 2.36 14.00
C TRP A 4 3.78 1.71 14.79
N ARG A 5 3.51 1.37 16.06
CA ARG A 5 4.48 0.71 16.95
C ARG A 5 5.87 1.38 16.90
N SER A 6 5.91 2.69 17.12
CA SER A 6 7.11 3.55 17.08
C SER A 6 7.75 3.74 15.69
N LYS A 7 7.16 3.18 14.63
CA LYS A 7 7.58 3.41 13.25
C LYS A 7 6.56 4.31 12.55
N LYS A 8 6.96 4.91 11.42
CA LYS A 8 6.09 5.84 10.70
C LYS A 8 5.69 5.29 9.34
N ILE A 9 4.42 5.42 9.02
CA ILE A 9 3.84 5.03 7.74
C ILE A 9 3.15 6.25 7.14
N LEU A 10 3.45 6.54 5.88
CA LEU A 10 2.76 7.59 5.14
C LEU A 10 1.40 7.05 4.71
N VAL A 11 0.35 7.80 5.02
CA VAL A 11 -1.02 7.40 4.70
C VAL A 11 -1.59 8.39 3.69
N ASP A 12 -2.15 7.86 2.60
CA ASP A 12 -2.76 8.65 1.55
C ASP A 12 -3.98 7.91 1.03
N SER A 13 -5.08 8.63 0.81
CA SER A 13 -6.33 8.02 0.35
C SER A 13 -6.47 8.00 -1.18
N ALA A 14 -5.37 8.01 -1.92
CA ALA A 14 -5.40 7.94 -3.39
C ALA A 14 -6.15 6.68 -3.85
N HIS A 15 -7.26 6.89 -4.54
CA HIS A 15 -8.16 5.80 -4.96
C HIS A 15 -8.62 5.92 -6.41
N ASN A 16 -8.01 6.83 -7.18
CA ASN A 16 -8.30 7.01 -8.61
C ASN A 16 -7.01 7.40 -9.34
N PRO A 17 -6.98 7.31 -10.68
CA PRO A 17 -5.76 7.60 -11.44
C PRO A 17 -5.21 9.00 -11.25
N SER A 18 -6.07 10.01 -11.09
CA SER A 18 -5.63 11.40 -10.87
C SER A 18 -4.89 11.55 -9.55
N ALA A 19 -5.45 11.00 -8.46
CA ALA A 19 -4.82 11.03 -7.14
C ALA A 19 -3.53 10.21 -7.13
N ALA A 20 -3.49 9.08 -7.83
CA ALA A 20 -2.29 8.26 -7.97
C ALA A 20 -1.17 9.04 -8.68
N LYS A 21 -1.50 9.80 -9.71
CA LYS A 21 -0.53 10.63 -10.42
C LYS A 21 0.06 11.70 -9.50
N ALA A 22 -0.77 12.34 -8.68
CA ALA A 22 -0.31 13.34 -7.71
C ALA A 22 0.63 12.70 -6.67
N LEU A 23 0.29 11.52 -6.16
CA LEU A 23 1.12 10.80 -5.19
C LEU A 23 2.44 10.35 -5.82
N ALA A 24 2.42 9.88 -7.05
CA ALA A 24 3.62 9.50 -7.78
C ALA A 24 4.57 10.69 -7.95
N HIS A 25 4.02 11.88 -8.20
CA HIS A 25 4.81 13.10 -8.30
C HIS A 25 5.42 13.49 -6.94
N GLU A 26 4.65 13.37 -5.86
CA GLU A 26 5.14 13.62 -4.50
C GLU A 26 6.29 12.68 -4.12
N ARG A 27 6.23 11.43 -4.58
CA ARG A 27 7.27 10.43 -4.33
C ARG A 27 8.67 10.93 -4.70
N GLU A 28 8.77 11.71 -5.77
CA GLU A 28 10.06 12.22 -6.25
C GLU A 28 10.80 13.04 -5.19
N ARG A 29 10.05 13.59 -4.21
CA ARG A 29 10.60 14.45 -3.17
C ARG A 29 11.15 13.70 -1.98
N TRP A 30 10.60 12.52 -1.65
CA TRP A 30 10.91 11.84 -0.40
C TRP A 30 11.47 10.43 -0.56
N ALA A 31 11.45 9.87 -1.75
CA ALA A 31 11.97 8.54 -2.00
C ALA A 31 13.28 8.61 -2.78
N SER A 32 14.28 7.89 -2.31
CA SER A 32 15.53 7.71 -3.03
C SER A 32 15.28 6.90 -4.30
N GLN A 33 15.96 7.23 -5.38
CA GLN A 33 15.85 6.47 -6.63
C GLN A 33 16.42 5.07 -6.52
N GLU A 34 17.35 4.85 -5.61
CA GLU A 34 18.04 3.56 -5.44
C GLU A 34 17.27 2.60 -4.55
N SER A 35 16.58 3.13 -3.54
CA SER A 35 15.76 2.32 -2.64
C SER A 35 14.31 2.37 -3.09
N GLY A 36 13.68 1.20 -3.27
CA GLY A 36 12.26 1.13 -3.60
C GLY A 36 11.38 1.57 -2.44
N VAL A 37 10.13 1.82 -2.74
CA VAL A 37 9.08 2.09 -1.75
C VAL A 37 8.37 0.78 -1.43
N THR A 38 8.01 0.58 -0.16
CA THR A 38 7.13 -0.50 0.24
C THR A 38 5.70 0.05 0.34
N TRP A 39 4.83 -0.46 -0.51
CA TRP A 39 3.44 -0.02 -0.57
C TRP A 39 2.54 -1.02 0.15
N ILE A 40 1.65 -0.53 0.99
CA ILE A 40 0.53 -1.32 1.51
C ILE A 40 -0.69 -0.84 0.73
N LEU A 41 -1.19 -1.68 -0.17
CA LEU A 41 -2.15 -1.28 -1.19
C LEU A 41 -3.41 -2.12 -1.11
N GLY A 42 -4.55 -1.47 -0.98
CA GLY A 42 -5.86 -2.11 -1.04
C GLY A 42 -6.81 -1.23 -1.84
N ILE A 43 -7.40 -1.77 -2.89
CA ILE A 43 -8.23 -1.00 -3.82
C ILE A 43 -9.53 -1.75 -4.10
N GLN A 44 -10.64 -1.03 -4.02
CA GLN A 44 -11.96 -1.58 -4.35
C GLN A 44 -12.01 -2.02 -5.81
N LYS A 45 -12.72 -3.11 -6.07
CA LYS A 45 -12.75 -3.75 -7.38
C LYS A 45 -13.27 -2.84 -8.51
N GLN A 46 -14.18 -1.93 -8.22
CA GLN A 46 -14.73 -1.02 -9.23
C GLN A 46 -13.77 0.11 -9.63
N LYS A 47 -12.64 0.27 -8.93
CA LYS A 47 -11.65 1.30 -9.25
C LYS A 47 -10.71 0.83 -10.34
N ASP A 48 -10.08 1.78 -11.02
CA ASP A 48 -9.12 1.48 -12.09
C ASP A 48 -7.76 1.14 -11.52
N PHE A 49 -7.67 -0.07 -10.93
CA PHE A 49 -6.46 -0.57 -10.28
C PHE A 49 -5.26 -0.60 -11.23
N ILE A 50 -5.49 -1.06 -12.46
CA ILE A 50 -4.40 -1.26 -13.42
C ILE A 50 -3.69 0.07 -13.72
N THR A 51 -4.44 1.13 -13.97
CA THR A 51 -3.86 2.46 -14.19
C THR A 51 -3.19 2.98 -12.92
N ILE A 52 -3.81 2.76 -11.75
CA ILE A 52 -3.26 3.20 -10.47
C ILE A 52 -1.90 2.53 -10.22
N ILE A 53 -1.82 1.21 -10.37
CA ILE A 53 -0.58 0.49 -10.08
C ILE A 53 0.53 0.85 -11.08
N LYS A 54 0.19 1.01 -12.36
CA LYS A 54 1.17 1.45 -13.37
C LYS A 54 1.71 2.85 -13.11
N THR A 55 0.89 3.71 -12.51
CA THR A 55 1.26 5.08 -12.18
C THR A 55 2.16 5.14 -10.94
N LEU A 56 1.82 4.37 -9.89
CA LEU A 56 2.49 4.44 -8.59
C LEU A 56 3.74 3.58 -8.49
N ILE A 57 3.69 2.35 -9.01
CA ILE A 57 4.66 1.32 -8.67
C ILE A 57 5.80 1.32 -9.68
N LYS A 58 7.02 1.36 -9.16
CA LYS A 58 8.24 1.27 -9.96
C LYS A 58 8.88 -0.13 -9.79
N PRO A 59 9.77 -0.55 -10.73
CA PRO A 59 10.34 -1.90 -10.67
C PRO A 59 11.04 -2.27 -9.36
N GLN A 60 11.63 -1.30 -8.68
CA GLN A 60 12.34 -1.52 -7.42
C GLN A 60 11.43 -1.54 -6.20
N ASP A 61 10.13 -1.27 -6.37
CA ASP A 61 9.18 -1.22 -5.26
C ASP A 61 8.68 -2.62 -4.89
N THR A 62 8.22 -2.74 -3.64
CA THR A 62 7.52 -3.91 -3.13
C THR A 62 6.09 -3.52 -2.80
N VAL A 63 5.12 -4.36 -3.16
CA VAL A 63 3.70 -4.13 -2.89
C VAL A 63 3.18 -5.21 -1.95
N PHE A 64 2.66 -4.78 -0.81
CA PHE A 64 1.88 -5.62 0.11
C PHE A 64 0.41 -5.41 -0.24
N LEU A 65 -0.18 -6.36 -0.95
CA LEU A 65 -1.58 -6.27 -1.38
C LEU A 65 -2.48 -6.81 -0.28
N VAL A 66 -3.44 -5.98 0.15
CA VAL A 66 -4.30 -6.30 1.29
C VAL A 66 -5.78 -6.17 0.91
N PRO A 67 -6.67 -6.83 1.67
CA PRO A 67 -8.12 -6.67 1.48
C PRO A 67 -8.58 -5.25 1.85
N VAL A 68 -9.75 -4.88 1.33
CA VAL A 68 -10.50 -3.72 1.77
C VAL A 68 -11.75 -4.25 2.47
N LEU A 69 -11.79 -4.14 3.80
CA LEU A 69 -12.86 -4.73 4.61
C LEU A 69 -14.24 -4.21 4.20
N GLY A 70 -15.18 -5.15 4.09
CA GLY A 70 -16.55 -4.83 3.73
C GLY A 70 -16.77 -4.49 2.26
N GLN A 71 -15.74 -4.60 1.42
CA GLN A 71 -15.80 -4.23 0.01
C GLN A 71 -15.30 -5.38 -0.86
N VAL A 72 -15.73 -5.41 -2.12
CA VAL A 72 -15.10 -6.24 -3.14
C VAL A 72 -13.82 -5.51 -3.57
N TYR A 73 -12.71 -6.22 -3.58
CA TYR A 73 -11.40 -5.60 -3.80
C TYR A 73 -10.55 -6.41 -4.78
N TRP A 74 -9.52 -5.77 -5.32
CA TRP A 74 -8.57 -6.41 -6.22
C TRP A 74 -7.69 -7.41 -5.48
N THR A 75 -7.66 -8.66 -6.00
CA THR A 75 -6.79 -9.73 -5.48
C THR A 75 -5.62 -9.95 -6.42
N LEU A 76 -4.62 -10.71 -5.96
CA LEU A 76 -3.49 -11.08 -6.81
C LEU A 76 -3.96 -11.89 -8.03
N ASN A 77 -4.96 -12.75 -7.87
CA ASN A 77 -5.55 -13.48 -9.00
C ASN A 77 -6.10 -12.55 -10.06
N ASP A 78 -6.77 -11.47 -9.64
CA ASP A 78 -7.29 -10.46 -10.59
C ASP A 78 -6.14 -9.80 -11.35
N ILE A 79 -5.06 -9.47 -10.66
CA ILE A 79 -3.89 -8.81 -11.24
C ILE A 79 -3.21 -9.72 -12.25
N LYS A 80 -3.07 -11.01 -11.95
CA LYS A 80 -2.42 -11.99 -12.83
C LYS A 80 -3.12 -12.15 -14.17
N LYS A 81 -4.39 -11.78 -14.25
CA LYS A 81 -5.16 -11.83 -15.51
C LYS A 81 -4.75 -10.74 -16.49
N ASP A 82 -4.06 -9.71 -16.02
CA ASP A 82 -3.58 -8.63 -16.89
C ASP A 82 -2.10 -8.84 -17.19
N SER A 83 -1.79 -9.15 -18.44
CA SER A 83 -0.43 -9.45 -18.88
C SER A 83 0.49 -8.21 -18.87
N SER A 84 -0.07 -7.01 -18.75
CA SER A 84 0.71 -5.77 -18.75
C SER A 84 1.31 -5.46 -17.38
N ILE A 85 0.93 -6.21 -16.34
CA ILE A 85 1.41 -5.98 -14.96
C ILE A 85 2.47 -7.03 -14.62
N ASN A 86 3.62 -6.55 -14.14
CA ASN A 86 4.62 -7.42 -13.54
C ASN A 86 4.28 -7.58 -12.06
N TYR A 87 3.82 -8.77 -11.67
CA TYR A 87 3.39 -9.04 -10.29
C TYR A 87 4.50 -9.68 -9.44
N LYS A 88 5.72 -9.74 -9.92
CA LYS A 88 6.83 -10.41 -9.24
C LYS A 88 7.07 -9.89 -7.82
N ASN A 89 6.92 -8.58 -7.62
CA ASN A 89 7.17 -7.94 -6.33
C ASN A 89 5.87 -7.63 -5.56
N ILE A 90 4.77 -8.28 -5.92
CA ILE A 90 3.49 -8.13 -5.23
C ILE A 90 3.28 -9.35 -4.33
N ILE A 91 3.11 -9.09 -3.04
CA ILE A 91 2.87 -10.13 -2.04
C ILE A 91 1.47 -9.92 -1.49
N GLU A 92 0.60 -10.93 -1.61
CA GLU A 92 -0.77 -10.86 -1.11
C GLU A 92 -0.85 -11.28 0.36
N PHE A 93 -1.61 -10.53 1.15
CA PHE A 93 -1.88 -10.84 2.56
C PHE A 93 -3.38 -11.03 2.77
N GLU A 94 -3.74 -11.85 3.73
CA GLU A 94 -5.16 -12.10 4.04
C GLU A 94 -5.79 -10.98 4.87
N SER A 95 -4.98 -10.09 5.45
CA SER A 95 -5.48 -8.97 6.24
C SER A 95 -4.46 -7.85 6.32
N LEU A 96 -4.93 -6.65 6.63
CA LEU A 96 -4.04 -5.52 6.87
C LEU A 96 -3.08 -5.80 8.02
N ILE A 97 -3.56 -6.38 9.12
CA ILE A 97 -2.70 -6.65 10.28
C ILE A 97 -1.62 -7.66 9.94
N SER A 98 -1.90 -8.65 9.09
CA SER A 98 -0.88 -9.60 8.63
C SER A 98 0.24 -8.89 7.86
N ALA A 99 -0.12 -7.96 6.99
CA ALA A 99 0.86 -7.18 6.23
C ALA A 99 1.71 -6.31 7.16
N LEU A 100 1.08 -5.64 8.12
CA LEU A 100 1.77 -4.80 9.09
C LEU A 100 2.72 -5.62 9.97
N ASN A 101 2.31 -6.81 10.40
CA ASN A 101 3.17 -7.70 11.16
C ASN A 101 4.37 -8.17 10.34
N CYS A 102 4.16 -8.49 9.07
CA CYS A 102 5.25 -8.86 8.18
C CYS A 102 6.24 -7.71 8.02
N LEU A 103 5.75 -6.50 7.84
CA LEU A 103 6.58 -5.31 7.72
C LEU A 103 7.44 -5.09 8.96
N GLU A 104 6.85 -5.26 10.14
CA GLU A 104 7.53 -5.09 11.43
C GLU A 104 8.60 -6.18 11.65
N ASN A 105 8.38 -7.36 11.10
CA ASN A 105 9.30 -8.50 11.27
C ASN A 105 10.39 -8.57 10.19
N LEU A 106 10.47 -7.60 9.30
CA LEU A 106 11.61 -7.50 8.38
C LEU A 106 12.89 -7.26 9.18
N ASP A 107 14.00 -7.78 8.69
CA ASP A 107 15.31 -7.61 9.34
C ASP A 107 15.63 -6.14 9.56
N LYS A 108 15.16 -5.30 8.66
CA LYS A 108 15.38 -3.86 8.72
C LYS A 108 14.13 -3.14 8.21
N TRP A 109 13.70 -2.13 8.95
CA TRP A 109 12.62 -1.25 8.50
C TRP A 109 13.03 -0.54 7.22
N PRO A 110 12.13 -0.38 6.23
CA PRO A 110 12.47 0.27 4.97
C PRO A 110 13.11 1.65 5.16
N SER A 111 14.10 1.98 4.32
CA SER A 111 14.85 3.23 4.43
C SER A 111 13.98 4.46 4.19
N CYS A 112 13.00 4.38 3.29
CA CYS A 112 11.95 5.39 3.20
C CYS A 112 10.68 4.84 3.82
N ASN A 113 9.85 5.73 4.38
CA ASN A 113 8.64 5.31 5.07
C ASN A 113 7.73 4.52 4.13
N PRO A 114 7.18 3.37 4.57
CA PRO A 114 6.15 2.68 3.80
C PRO A 114 4.96 3.57 3.55
N VAL A 115 4.23 3.32 2.46
CA VAL A 115 3.05 4.08 2.08
C VAL A 115 1.84 3.17 2.06
N LEU A 116 0.80 3.54 2.80
CA LEU A 116 -0.49 2.86 2.81
C LEU A 116 -1.47 3.70 2.01
N THR A 117 -2.04 3.13 0.95
CA THR A 117 -2.91 3.88 0.04
C THR A 117 -3.89 2.98 -0.72
N GLY A 118 -4.78 3.59 -1.48
CA GLY A 118 -5.66 2.91 -2.43
C GLY A 118 -7.15 2.94 -2.08
N SER A 119 -7.51 3.13 -0.82
CA SER A 119 -8.91 3.17 -0.40
C SER A 119 -9.06 3.93 0.90
N ILE A 120 -10.09 4.77 0.96
CA ILE A 120 -10.45 5.45 2.21
C ILE A 120 -10.85 4.45 3.30
N PHE A 121 -11.45 3.31 2.92
CA PHE A 121 -11.80 2.25 3.86
C PHE A 121 -10.56 1.59 4.46
N LEU A 122 -9.52 1.40 3.66
CA LEU A 122 -8.24 0.88 4.14
C LEU A 122 -7.57 1.84 5.12
N VAL A 123 -7.56 3.13 4.77
CA VAL A 123 -7.04 4.18 5.65
C VAL A 123 -7.78 4.17 6.98
N SER A 124 -9.11 4.07 6.92
CA SER A 124 -9.95 4.01 8.11
C SER A 124 -9.62 2.82 9.01
N GLU A 125 -9.47 1.64 8.41
CA GLU A 125 -9.07 0.44 9.14
C GLU A 125 -7.72 0.62 9.83
N PHE A 126 -6.74 1.18 9.12
CA PHE A 126 -5.42 1.42 9.67
C PHE A 126 -5.46 2.37 10.86
N ILE A 127 -6.19 3.48 10.73
CA ILE A 127 -6.33 4.45 11.83
C ILE A 127 -6.96 3.80 13.05
N GLN A 128 -7.97 2.96 12.88
CA GLN A 128 -8.59 2.23 13.98
C GLN A 128 -7.62 1.28 14.68
N LEU A 129 -6.77 0.60 13.90
CA LEU A 129 -5.74 -0.29 14.47
C LEU A 129 -4.74 0.50 15.32
N THR A 130 -4.33 1.68 14.89
CA THR A 130 -3.41 2.52 15.66
C THR A 130 -4.03 2.99 16.95
N ARG A 131 -5.32 3.37 16.94
CA ARG A 131 -6.04 3.81 18.13
C ARG A 131 -6.23 2.68 19.14
N SER A 132 -6.56 1.46 18.68
CA SER A 132 -6.71 0.30 19.55
C SER A 132 -5.43 0.00 20.31
N LYS A 133 -4.28 0.19 19.69
CA LYS A 133 -2.98 0.02 20.31
C LYS A 133 -2.69 1.05 21.41
N ILE A 134 -3.11 2.28 21.21
CA ILE A 134 -2.93 3.35 22.18
C ILE A 134 -3.79 3.09 23.43
N ASN A 135 -4.95 2.47 23.24
CA ASN A 135 -5.94 2.23 24.30
C ASN A 135 -5.79 0.87 24.99
N SER A 136 -4.83 0.07 24.55
CA SER A 136 -4.60 -1.26 25.16
C SER A 136 -3.35 -1.25 26.11
#